data_8b650f6214b1b6ea3f1870157e8c5eec
#
_entry.id   8b650f6214b1b6ea3f1870157e8c5eec
#
_cell.length_a   1.000
_cell.length_b   1.000
_cell.length_c   1.000
_cell.angle_alpha   90.00
_cell.angle_beta   90.00
_cell.angle_gamma   90.00
#
_symmetry.space_group_name_H-M   'P 1'
#
loop_
_entity.id
_entity.type
_entity.pdbx_description
1 polymer ?
#
loop_
_entity_poly.entity_id
_entity_poly.type
_entity_poly.pdbx_seq_one_letter_code
_entity_poly.pdbx_strand_id
1 'polypeptide(L)'
;MNALALNALLPTPSQQFLLFDVDDTFTQHAQLDAQALDALWRWRESGRHAIAVTGRPAGWCDHFARMWPVDGVIGENGAFWFRYDRAARRMARRHLGQPAPGPELGVRLKQAQDCILAEFPQARLSADQAYRLYDLAIDFCEDVEGLTLADAHQIAHRLRQLGMTAKVSSIHVNAWFGEHDKCTTSRHYLQECHGLTVAQLDHSVVYVGDSPNDEPMFQAFPLSVGVANVKPHLPHMRHPPRFLTTSAEAKGFVELVNHLLA
;
A
#
# COMPACT_ATOMS: atom_id res chain seq x y z
N MET A 1 5.30 -12.53 -18.73
CA MET A 1 5.28 -11.44 -19.75
C MET A 1 6.23 -10.35 -19.29
N ASN A 2 7.02 -9.75 -20.18
CA ASN A 2 7.86 -8.63 -19.79
C ASN A 2 7.00 -7.38 -19.64
N ALA A 3 7.19 -6.61 -18.57
CA ALA A 3 6.53 -5.33 -18.38
C ALA A 3 6.93 -4.34 -19.51
N LEU A 4 6.00 -3.50 -19.92
CA LEU A 4 6.20 -2.49 -20.95
C LEU A 4 6.81 -1.22 -20.34
N ALA A 5 7.48 -0.42 -21.15
CA ALA A 5 7.91 0.91 -20.72
C ALA A 5 6.70 1.83 -20.52
N LEU A 6 6.80 2.82 -19.62
CA LEU A 6 5.70 3.73 -19.28
C LEU A 6 5.09 4.44 -20.49
N ASN A 7 5.89 4.81 -21.49
CA ASN A 7 5.41 5.47 -22.70
C ASN A 7 4.44 4.63 -23.55
N ALA A 8 4.32 3.33 -23.29
CA ALA A 8 3.29 2.48 -23.89
C ALA A 8 1.91 2.60 -23.20
N LEU A 9 1.85 3.20 -22.03
CA LEU A 9 0.60 3.58 -21.37
C LEU A 9 0.07 4.87 -22.03
N LEU A 10 -0.97 4.75 -22.82
CA LEU A 10 -1.56 5.93 -23.47
C LEU A 10 -2.41 6.72 -22.44
N PRO A 11 -2.12 8.01 -22.21
CA PRO A 11 -2.97 8.86 -21.39
C PRO A 11 -4.37 9.01 -22.00
N THR A 12 -5.40 8.87 -21.19
CA THR A 12 -6.79 9.05 -21.63
C THR A 12 -7.60 9.80 -20.57
N PRO A 13 -8.64 10.55 -20.98
CA PRO A 13 -9.53 11.24 -20.04
C PRO A 13 -10.28 10.29 -19.10
N SER A 14 -10.39 9.00 -19.43
CA SER A 14 -11.05 8.01 -18.59
C SER A 14 -10.25 7.62 -17.36
N GLN A 15 -8.92 7.84 -17.33
CA GLN A 15 -8.04 7.56 -16.19
C GLN A 15 -8.25 8.63 -15.11
N GLN A 16 -9.28 8.40 -14.29
CA GLN A 16 -9.75 9.36 -13.29
C GLN A 16 -9.22 9.07 -11.88
N PHE A 17 -8.75 7.85 -11.62
CA PHE A 17 -8.37 7.38 -10.28
C PHE A 17 -6.92 6.93 -10.28
N LEU A 18 -6.11 7.56 -9.43
CA LEU A 18 -4.74 7.13 -9.13
C LEU A 18 -4.73 6.48 -7.74
N LEU A 19 -4.51 5.18 -7.70
CA LEU A 19 -4.23 4.44 -6.48
C LEU A 19 -2.73 4.24 -6.39
N PHE A 20 -2.12 4.54 -5.24
CA PHE A 20 -0.67 4.48 -5.10
C PHE A 20 -0.24 3.91 -3.75
N ASP A 21 0.79 3.08 -3.79
CA ASP A 21 1.51 2.69 -2.58
C ASP A 21 2.33 3.86 -2.03
N VAL A 22 2.65 3.82 -0.74
CA VAL A 22 3.31 4.95 -0.06
C VAL A 22 4.81 4.74 0.03
N ASP A 23 5.25 3.68 0.74
CA ASP A 23 6.66 3.46 1.02
C ASP A 23 7.41 3.03 -0.24
N ASP A 24 8.55 3.68 -0.54
CA ASP A 24 9.38 3.44 -1.72
C ASP A 24 8.67 3.54 -3.09
N THR A 25 7.43 4.10 -3.08
CA THR A 25 6.67 4.45 -4.29
C THR A 25 6.38 5.95 -4.33
N PHE A 26 5.66 6.50 -3.34
CA PHE A 26 5.36 7.93 -3.20
C PHE A 26 6.42 8.64 -2.36
N THR A 27 7.05 7.93 -1.42
CA THR A 27 8.19 8.41 -0.64
C THR A 27 9.51 8.06 -1.33
N GLN A 28 10.59 8.74 -0.92
CA GLN A 28 11.96 8.45 -1.32
C GLN A 28 12.81 8.27 -0.06
N HIS A 29 13.43 7.09 0.09
CA HIS A 29 14.23 6.79 1.29
C HIS A 29 13.45 7.05 2.58
N ALA A 30 12.22 6.53 2.68
CA ALA A 30 11.27 6.72 3.78
C ALA A 30 10.86 8.19 4.06
N GLN A 31 11.19 9.13 3.17
CA GLN A 31 10.86 10.56 3.33
C GLN A 31 9.86 11.01 2.26
N LEU A 32 8.97 11.91 2.64
CA LEU A 32 8.05 12.56 1.70
C LEU A 32 8.85 13.53 0.81
N ASP A 33 8.89 13.23 -0.49
CA ASP A 33 9.54 14.08 -1.49
C ASP A 33 8.63 15.26 -1.89
N ALA A 34 9.20 16.45 -1.98
CA ALA A 34 8.44 17.67 -2.30
C ALA A 34 7.86 17.63 -3.72
N GLN A 35 8.56 17.02 -4.70
CA GLN A 35 8.09 16.92 -6.08
C GLN A 35 6.97 15.88 -6.21
N ALA A 36 7.04 14.80 -5.43
CA ALA A 36 5.96 13.81 -5.38
C ALA A 36 4.68 14.43 -4.81
N LEU A 37 4.80 15.21 -3.73
CA LEU A 37 3.66 15.91 -3.15
C LEU A 37 3.08 16.97 -4.13
N ASP A 38 3.93 17.70 -4.85
CA ASP A 38 3.52 18.63 -5.91
C ASP A 38 2.79 17.90 -7.05
N ALA A 39 3.34 16.76 -7.51
CA ALA A 39 2.71 15.95 -8.53
C ALA A 39 1.32 15.45 -8.10
N LEU A 40 1.18 15.02 -6.83
CA LEU A 40 -0.10 14.60 -6.26
C LEU A 40 -1.09 15.77 -6.20
N TRP A 41 -0.66 16.99 -5.88
CA TRP A 41 -1.49 18.20 -5.94
C TRP A 41 -1.96 18.47 -7.36
N ARG A 42 -1.07 18.49 -8.35
CA ARG A 42 -1.42 18.70 -9.77
C ARG A 42 -2.41 17.66 -10.29
N TRP A 43 -2.26 16.39 -9.88
CA TRP A 43 -3.23 15.34 -10.18
C TRP A 43 -4.61 15.70 -9.63
N ARG A 44 -4.69 16.14 -8.39
CA ARG A 44 -5.96 16.52 -7.75
C ARG A 44 -6.58 17.78 -8.36
N GLU A 45 -5.77 18.79 -8.67
CA GLU A 45 -6.20 20.04 -9.31
C GLU A 45 -6.71 19.83 -10.74
N SER A 46 -6.29 18.77 -11.41
CA SER A 46 -6.86 18.35 -12.70
C SER A 46 -8.29 17.79 -12.60
N GLY A 47 -8.88 17.74 -11.40
CA GLY A 47 -10.22 17.21 -11.14
C GLY A 47 -10.28 15.69 -10.96
N ARG A 48 -9.14 15.00 -10.95
CA ARG A 48 -9.03 13.55 -10.78
C ARG A 48 -8.92 13.16 -9.31
N HIS A 49 -9.07 11.87 -9.03
CA HIS A 49 -9.09 11.29 -7.69
C HIS A 49 -7.78 10.58 -7.34
N ALA A 50 -7.34 10.71 -6.10
CA ALA A 50 -6.13 10.05 -5.59
C ALA A 50 -6.41 9.29 -4.29
N ILE A 51 -5.97 8.05 -4.19
CA ILE A 51 -6.16 7.18 -3.03
C ILE A 51 -4.82 6.55 -2.66
N ALA A 52 -4.35 6.80 -1.43
CA ALA A 52 -3.18 6.10 -0.91
C ALA A 52 -3.57 4.70 -0.42
N VAL A 53 -2.74 3.69 -0.74
CA VAL A 53 -2.99 2.28 -0.41
C VAL A 53 -1.73 1.69 0.23
N THR A 54 -1.71 1.55 1.54
CA THR A 54 -0.47 1.32 2.29
C THR A 54 -0.58 0.23 3.35
N GLY A 55 0.56 -0.32 3.76
CA GLY A 55 0.72 -1.12 4.97
C GLY A 55 0.91 -0.28 6.24
N ARG A 56 0.98 1.05 6.13
CA ARG A 56 1.15 1.94 7.29
C ARG A 56 -0.07 1.90 8.21
N PRO A 57 0.13 2.18 9.53
CA PRO A 57 -0.89 2.02 10.56
C PRO A 57 -1.99 3.07 10.49
N ALA A 58 -3.10 2.79 11.19
CA ALA A 58 -4.27 3.66 11.26
C ALA A 58 -3.95 5.09 11.71
N GLY A 59 -3.01 5.27 12.63
CA GLY A 59 -2.60 6.61 13.09
C GLY A 59 -1.98 7.45 11.98
N TRP A 60 -1.14 6.85 11.13
CA TRP A 60 -0.57 7.52 9.96
C TRP A 60 -1.64 7.76 8.89
N CYS A 61 -2.52 6.79 8.67
CA CYS A 61 -3.61 6.92 7.69
C CYS A 61 -4.60 8.05 8.05
N ASP A 62 -4.89 8.29 9.33
CA ASP A 62 -5.68 9.45 9.76
C ASP A 62 -4.96 10.76 9.41
N HIS A 63 -3.65 10.83 9.64
CA HIS A 63 -2.82 11.98 9.24
C HIS A 63 -2.83 12.19 7.71
N PHE A 64 -2.57 11.15 6.93
CA PHE A 64 -2.55 11.23 5.46
C PHE A 64 -3.89 11.71 4.91
N ALA A 65 -5.01 11.14 5.39
CA ALA A 65 -6.34 11.54 4.95
C ALA A 65 -6.66 13.02 5.23
N ARG A 66 -6.09 13.59 6.29
CA ARG A 66 -6.28 15.02 6.65
C ARG A 66 -5.36 15.96 5.92
N MET A 67 -4.08 15.57 5.76
CA MET A 67 -3.02 16.49 5.37
C MET A 67 -2.64 16.39 3.89
N TRP A 68 -2.79 15.23 3.27
CA TRP A 68 -2.46 15.04 1.88
C TRP A 68 -3.63 15.37 0.94
N PRO A 69 -3.38 15.72 -0.33
CA PRO A 69 -4.42 15.92 -1.33
C PRO A 69 -4.99 14.60 -1.86
N VAL A 70 -5.52 13.78 -0.95
CA VAL A 70 -6.13 12.48 -1.27
C VAL A 70 -7.62 12.47 -0.98
N ASP A 71 -8.38 11.65 -1.73
CA ASP A 71 -9.80 11.40 -1.47
C ASP A 71 -10.00 10.38 -0.35
N GLY A 72 -9.05 9.46 -0.21
CA GLY A 72 -9.09 8.42 0.80
C GLY A 72 -7.75 7.76 1.00
N VAL A 73 -7.65 7.02 2.09
CA VAL A 73 -6.47 6.21 2.45
C VAL A 73 -6.94 4.83 2.84
N ILE A 74 -6.34 3.81 2.25
CA ILE A 74 -6.52 2.41 2.61
C ILE A 74 -5.29 2.00 3.40
N GLY A 75 -5.50 1.55 4.63
CA GLY A 75 -4.41 1.28 5.57
C GLY A 75 -4.33 -0.17 6.01
N GLU A 76 -3.23 -0.50 6.69
CA GLU A 76 -2.91 -1.83 7.22
C GLU A 76 -3.25 -2.95 6.23
N ASN A 77 -2.69 -2.82 5.00
CA ASN A 77 -2.87 -3.76 3.89
C ASN A 77 -4.32 -4.06 3.52
N GLY A 78 -5.23 -3.11 3.72
CA GLY A 78 -6.63 -3.23 3.37
C GLY A 78 -7.58 -3.50 4.55
N ALA A 79 -7.13 -3.40 5.79
CA ALA A 79 -7.99 -3.61 6.94
C ALA A 79 -9.10 -2.58 7.05
N PHE A 80 -8.89 -1.38 6.53
CA PHE A 80 -9.84 -0.27 6.58
C PHE A 80 -9.58 0.73 5.46
N TRP A 81 -10.54 1.65 5.28
CA TRP A 81 -10.29 2.91 4.60
C TRP A 81 -10.78 4.10 5.43
N PHE A 82 -10.07 5.25 5.29
CA PHE A 82 -10.39 6.54 5.88
C PHE A 82 -10.57 7.58 4.79
N ARG A 83 -11.59 8.43 4.92
CA ARG A 83 -11.88 9.55 4.04
C ARG A 83 -12.22 10.79 4.86
N TYR A 84 -11.47 11.87 4.67
CA TYR A 84 -11.74 13.13 5.37
C TYR A 84 -12.53 14.08 4.48
N ASP A 85 -13.79 14.36 4.87
CA ASP A 85 -14.59 15.40 4.25
C ASP A 85 -14.16 16.75 4.82
N ARG A 86 -13.50 17.57 3.99
CA ARG A 86 -12.97 18.87 4.40
C ARG A 86 -14.08 19.91 4.61
N ALA A 87 -15.17 19.85 3.84
CA ALA A 87 -16.30 20.76 3.96
C ALA A 87 -17.09 20.48 5.22
N ALA A 88 -17.40 19.21 5.49
CA ALA A 88 -18.10 18.77 6.70
C ALA A 88 -17.17 18.67 7.92
N ARG A 89 -15.85 18.79 7.74
CA ARG A 89 -14.81 18.59 8.78
C ARG A 89 -14.97 17.26 9.52
N ARG A 90 -15.26 16.21 8.76
CA ARG A 90 -15.61 14.90 9.32
C ARG A 90 -14.81 13.78 8.67
N MET A 91 -14.29 12.88 9.52
CA MET A 91 -13.63 11.65 9.08
C MET A 91 -14.64 10.51 8.96
N ALA A 92 -14.85 9.99 7.78
CA ALA A 92 -15.50 8.70 7.56
C ALA A 92 -14.45 7.59 7.71
N ARG A 93 -14.81 6.53 8.44
CA ARG A 93 -14.00 5.35 8.67
C ARG A 93 -14.81 4.11 8.37
N ARG A 94 -14.25 3.21 7.57
CA ARG A 94 -14.85 1.91 7.28
C ARG A 94 -13.83 0.83 7.63
N HIS A 95 -14.19 -0.04 8.54
CA HIS A 95 -13.37 -1.17 8.96
C HIS A 95 -13.86 -2.43 8.24
N LEU A 96 -12.97 -3.10 7.51
CA LEU A 96 -13.24 -4.31 6.71
C LEU A 96 -12.47 -5.51 7.25
N GLY A 97 -11.37 -5.28 7.98
CA GLY A 97 -10.61 -6.33 8.65
C GLY A 97 -11.45 -7.12 9.67
N GLN A 98 -11.23 -8.42 9.70
CA GLN A 98 -11.86 -9.32 10.66
C GLN A 98 -10.77 -10.21 11.30
N PRO A 99 -10.84 -10.50 12.61
CA PRO A 99 -11.83 -9.97 13.58
C PRO A 99 -11.71 -8.45 13.78
N ALA A 100 -12.77 -7.83 14.28
CA ALA A 100 -12.78 -6.39 14.58
C ALA A 100 -11.70 -6.01 15.62
N PRO A 101 -11.16 -4.77 15.61
CA PRO A 101 -10.20 -4.34 16.62
C PRO A 101 -10.82 -4.39 18.02
N GLY A 102 -10.07 -4.92 18.97
CA GLY A 102 -10.52 -5.04 20.34
C GLY A 102 -9.64 -5.95 21.18
N PRO A 103 -10.02 -6.19 22.46
CA PRO A 103 -9.18 -6.97 23.36
C PRO A 103 -8.85 -8.38 22.86
N GLU A 104 -9.79 -9.07 22.22
CA GLU A 104 -9.58 -10.41 21.69
C GLU A 104 -8.49 -10.44 20.59
N LEU A 105 -8.60 -9.54 19.61
CA LEU A 105 -7.59 -9.41 18.58
C LEU A 105 -6.25 -9.01 19.20
N GLY A 106 -6.24 -8.06 20.15
CA GLY A 106 -5.04 -7.62 20.85
C GLY A 106 -4.30 -8.77 21.56
N VAL A 107 -5.02 -9.67 22.22
CA VAL A 107 -4.43 -10.86 22.85
C VAL A 107 -3.79 -11.77 21.81
N ARG A 108 -4.46 -12.03 20.68
CA ARG A 108 -3.95 -12.89 19.61
C ARG A 108 -2.70 -12.30 18.95
N LEU A 109 -2.71 -11.00 18.66
CA LEU A 109 -1.56 -10.29 18.12
C LEU A 109 -0.37 -10.32 19.08
N LYS A 110 -0.63 -10.11 20.38
CA LYS A 110 0.40 -10.19 21.42
C LYS A 110 1.02 -11.58 21.53
N GLN A 111 0.24 -12.64 21.46
CA GLN A 111 0.74 -14.02 21.44
C GLN A 111 1.64 -14.30 20.24
N ALA A 112 1.23 -13.86 19.03
CA ALA A 112 2.04 -13.98 17.82
C ALA A 112 3.35 -13.18 17.94
N GLN A 113 3.27 -11.95 18.43
CA GLN A 113 4.42 -11.10 18.73
C GLN A 113 5.43 -11.80 19.64
N ASP A 114 4.97 -12.32 20.79
CA ASP A 114 5.86 -12.94 21.78
C ASP A 114 6.54 -14.20 21.22
N CYS A 115 5.80 -14.98 20.41
CA CYS A 115 6.34 -16.13 19.71
C CYS A 115 7.48 -15.73 18.75
N ILE A 116 7.23 -14.71 17.90
CA ILE A 116 8.23 -14.27 16.91
C ILE A 116 9.47 -13.67 17.59
N LEU A 117 9.28 -12.80 18.58
CA LEU A 117 10.42 -12.17 19.26
C LEU A 117 11.26 -13.15 20.08
N ALA A 118 10.66 -14.26 20.53
CA ALA A 118 11.40 -15.35 21.19
C ALA A 118 12.21 -16.19 20.17
N GLU A 119 11.66 -16.46 18.98
CA GLU A 119 12.31 -17.27 17.94
C GLU A 119 13.34 -16.46 17.11
N PHE A 120 13.12 -15.15 16.97
CA PHE A 120 13.98 -14.23 16.22
C PHE A 120 14.45 -13.06 17.11
N PRO A 121 15.45 -13.27 17.97
CA PRO A 121 15.86 -12.27 18.99
C PRO A 121 16.39 -10.95 18.41
N GLN A 122 16.80 -10.94 17.14
CA GLN A 122 17.25 -9.73 16.44
C GLN A 122 16.09 -8.90 15.89
N ALA A 123 14.91 -9.52 15.67
CA ALA A 123 13.72 -8.81 15.19
C ALA A 123 13.18 -7.86 16.26
N ARG A 124 12.54 -6.81 15.81
CA ARG A 124 11.83 -5.83 16.66
C ARG A 124 10.43 -5.60 16.12
N LEU A 125 9.57 -5.06 16.95
CA LEU A 125 8.34 -4.45 16.45
C LEU A 125 8.69 -3.18 15.71
N SER A 126 7.93 -2.86 14.66
CA SER A 126 8.03 -1.55 14.03
C SER A 126 7.76 -0.44 15.06
N ALA A 127 8.47 0.68 14.95
CA ALA A 127 8.33 1.81 15.88
C ALA A 127 6.89 2.36 15.88
N ASP A 128 6.15 2.14 14.81
CA ASP A 128 4.77 2.57 14.65
C ASP A 128 3.71 1.55 15.12
N GLN A 129 4.12 0.42 15.73
CA GLN A 129 3.20 -0.64 16.17
C GLN A 129 2.08 -0.13 17.09
N ALA A 130 2.35 0.86 17.92
CA ALA A 130 1.35 1.44 18.84
C ALA A 130 0.18 2.13 18.11
N TYR A 131 0.33 2.46 16.84
CA TYR A 131 -0.68 3.13 16.00
C TYR A 131 -1.48 2.17 15.12
N ARG A 132 -1.21 0.83 15.21
CA ARG A 132 -1.86 -0.21 14.43
C ARG A 132 -3.11 -0.73 15.12
N LEU A 133 -4.12 -1.07 14.34
CA LEU A 133 -5.39 -1.60 14.82
C LEU A 133 -5.58 -3.10 14.53
N TYR A 134 -5.02 -3.59 13.42
CA TYR A 134 -5.32 -4.93 12.89
C TYR A 134 -4.10 -5.81 12.73
N ASP A 135 -2.94 -5.22 12.49
CA ASP A 135 -1.76 -6.00 12.13
C ASP A 135 -0.63 -5.90 13.14
N LEU A 136 0.27 -6.87 13.04
CA LEU A 136 1.56 -6.93 13.68
C LEU A 136 2.61 -6.63 12.61
N ALA A 137 3.43 -5.61 12.82
CA ALA A 137 4.54 -5.29 11.94
C ALA A 137 5.87 -5.62 12.62
N ILE A 138 6.59 -6.57 12.04
CA ILE A 138 7.95 -6.92 12.46
C ILE A 138 8.92 -6.16 11.57
N ASP A 139 9.71 -5.30 12.18
CA ASP A 139 10.78 -4.57 11.53
C ASP A 139 11.96 -5.50 11.26
N PHE A 140 12.47 -5.47 10.04
CA PHE A 140 13.67 -6.21 9.67
C PHE A 140 14.76 -5.31 9.04
N CYS A 141 14.44 -4.06 8.65
CA CYS A 141 15.42 -3.15 8.05
C CYS A 141 15.05 -1.66 8.03
N GLU A 142 14.00 -1.20 8.75
CA GLU A 142 13.70 0.24 8.88
C GLU A 142 14.57 0.85 10.01
N ASP A 143 14.40 0.37 11.22
CA ASP A 143 15.14 0.82 12.42
C ASP A 143 16.03 -0.29 13.01
N VAL A 144 16.14 -1.43 12.31
CA VAL A 144 16.86 -2.63 12.74
C VAL A 144 17.94 -2.97 11.72
N GLU A 145 19.11 -3.36 12.21
CA GLU A 145 20.22 -3.86 11.40
C GLU A 145 20.44 -5.37 11.60
N GLY A 146 21.05 -6.03 10.61
CA GLY A 146 21.53 -7.41 10.71
C GLY A 146 20.53 -8.49 10.31
N LEU A 147 19.28 -8.13 9.95
CA LEU A 147 18.33 -9.06 9.33
C LEU A 147 18.36 -8.93 7.81
N THR A 148 18.13 -10.06 7.14
CA THR A 148 18.11 -10.16 5.67
C THR A 148 16.69 -10.37 5.18
N LEU A 149 16.47 -10.21 3.86
CA LEU A 149 15.21 -10.58 3.24
C LEU A 149 14.86 -12.08 3.43
N ALA A 150 15.87 -12.95 3.53
CA ALA A 150 15.65 -14.36 3.84
C ALA A 150 15.08 -14.56 5.24
N ASP A 151 15.57 -13.79 6.22
CA ASP A 151 15.04 -13.81 7.60
C ASP A 151 13.60 -13.28 7.62
N ALA A 152 13.30 -12.20 6.89
CA ALA A 152 11.95 -11.69 6.74
C ALA A 152 10.98 -12.75 6.17
N HIS A 153 11.43 -13.54 5.18
CA HIS A 153 10.63 -14.66 4.66
C HIS A 153 10.43 -15.78 5.67
N GLN A 154 11.41 -16.08 6.53
CA GLN A 154 11.28 -17.06 7.62
C GLN A 154 10.27 -16.56 8.66
N ILE A 155 10.36 -15.29 9.07
CA ILE A 155 9.41 -14.65 9.97
C ILE A 155 7.99 -14.72 9.38
N ALA A 156 7.83 -14.36 8.11
CA ALA A 156 6.54 -14.43 7.44
C ALA A 156 5.99 -15.87 7.36
N HIS A 157 6.86 -16.85 7.11
CA HIS A 157 6.48 -18.26 7.12
C HIS A 157 5.99 -18.68 8.50
N ARG A 158 6.70 -18.30 9.55
CA ARG A 158 6.32 -18.62 10.94
C ARG A 158 4.98 -17.98 11.33
N LEU A 159 4.76 -16.72 10.98
CA LEU A 159 3.48 -16.03 11.21
C LEU A 159 2.31 -16.75 10.51
N ARG A 160 2.52 -17.26 9.29
CA ARG A 160 1.50 -18.08 8.60
C ARG A 160 1.21 -19.39 9.34
N GLN A 161 2.20 -20.04 9.94
CA GLN A 161 1.99 -21.22 10.78
C GLN A 161 1.17 -20.89 12.05
N LEU A 162 1.20 -19.64 12.52
CA LEU A 162 0.34 -19.17 13.61
C LEU A 162 -1.07 -18.79 13.16
N GLY A 163 -1.44 -19.09 11.90
CA GLY A 163 -2.77 -18.84 11.33
C GLY A 163 -3.00 -17.40 10.89
N MET A 164 -1.93 -16.65 10.61
CA MET A 164 -2.00 -15.28 10.12
C MET A 164 -1.78 -15.22 8.60
N THR A 165 -2.36 -14.23 7.95
CA THR A 165 -1.88 -13.76 6.65
C THR A 165 -0.61 -12.94 6.90
N ALA A 166 0.47 -13.19 6.15
CA ALA A 166 1.73 -12.47 6.33
C ALA A 166 2.30 -12.07 4.97
N LYS A 167 2.72 -10.81 4.85
CA LYS A 167 3.34 -10.20 3.67
C LYS A 167 4.66 -9.54 4.06
N VAL A 168 5.64 -9.65 3.18
CA VAL A 168 6.92 -8.93 3.30
C VAL A 168 6.81 -7.68 2.42
N SER A 169 7.02 -6.50 3.02
CA SER A 169 7.15 -5.22 2.32
C SER A 169 8.64 -4.88 2.14
N SER A 170 8.95 -3.67 1.70
CA SER A 170 10.32 -3.17 1.60
C SER A 170 11.04 -3.09 2.96
N ILE A 171 10.29 -2.86 4.05
CA ILE A 171 10.84 -2.58 5.38
C ILE A 171 10.33 -3.50 6.49
N HIS A 172 9.10 -4.04 6.37
CA HIS A 172 8.44 -4.82 7.43
C HIS A 172 7.92 -6.17 6.95
N VAL A 173 7.76 -7.09 7.90
CA VAL A 173 6.87 -8.24 7.76
C VAL A 173 5.56 -7.88 8.44
N ASN A 174 4.53 -7.57 7.65
CA ASN A 174 3.19 -7.30 8.16
C ASN A 174 2.38 -8.59 8.23
N ALA A 175 1.70 -8.81 9.36
CA ALA A 175 0.87 -9.99 9.54
C ALA A 175 -0.42 -9.66 10.30
N TRP A 176 -1.53 -10.26 9.85
CA TRP A 176 -2.85 -10.03 10.41
C TRP A 176 -3.69 -11.29 10.38
N PHE A 177 -4.75 -11.32 11.19
CA PHE A 177 -5.77 -12.35 11.11
C PHE A 177 -6.86 -11.93 10.12
N GLY A 178 -7.37 -12.88 9.34
CA GLY A 178 -8.42 -12.63 8.33
C GLY A 178 -7.88 -12.54 6.90
N GLU A 179 -8.80 -12.25 5.98
CA GLU A 179 -8.56 -12.37 4.53
C GLU A 179 -8.60 -11.04 3.78
N HIS A 180 -8.63 -9.90 4.52
CA HIS A 180 -8.60 -8.59 3.87
C HIS A 180 -7.26 -8.37 3.15
N ASP A 181 -7.30 -7.62 2.07
CA ASP A 181 -6.12 -7.22 1.30
C ASP A 181 -6.31 -5.84 0.66
N LYS A 182 -5.20 -5.25 0.17
CA LYS A 182 -5.21 -3.96 -0.52
C LYS A 182 -6.23 -3.92 -1.67
N CYS A 183 -6.33 -5.00 -2.45
CA CYS A 183 -7.15 -5.05 -3.66
C CYS A 183 -8.65 -5.06 -3.35
N THR A 184 -9.08 -5.98 -2.49
CA THR A 184 -10.48 -6.12 -2.08
C THR A 184 -11.01 -4.82 -1.49
N THR A 185 -10.23 -4.21 -0.60
CA THR A 185 -10.62 -2.94 0.04
C THR A 185 -10.60 -1.76 -0.92
N SER A 186 -9.64 -1.71 -1.86
CA SER A 186 -9.62 -0.67 -2.91
C SER A 186 -10.85 -0.73 -3.80
N ARG A 187 -11.25 -1.93 -4.24
CA ARG A 187 -12.46 -2.11 -5.04
C ARG A 187 -13.71 -1.71 -4.25
N HIS A 188 -13.80 -2.13 -2.99
CA HIS A 188 -14.90 -1.74 -2.10
C HIS A 188 -14.98 -0.22 -1.93
N TYR A 189 -13.85 0.45 -1.68
CA TYR A 189 -13.78 1.91 -1.57
C TYR A 189 -14.26 2.61 -2.84
N LEU A 190 -13.75 2.19 -4.01
CA LEU A 190 -14.11 2.77 -5.30
C LEU A 190 -15.59 2.58 -5.61
N GLN A 191 -16.17 1.43 -5.27
CA GLN A 191 -17.58 1.15 -5.43
C GLN A 191 -18.43 1.98 -4.45
N GLU A 192 -18.11 1.97 -3.14
CA GLU A 192 -18.91 2.64 -2.10
C GLU A 192 -18.84 4.17 -2.19
N CYS A 193 -17.64 4.72 -2.43
CA CYS A 193 -17.42 6.16 -2.38
C CYS A 193 -17.55 6.86 -3.73
N HIS A 194 -17.38 6.14 -4.84
CA HIS A 194 -17.37 6.71 -6.20
C HIS A 194 -18.35 6.03 -7.17
N GLY A 195 -19.06 4.96 -6.73
CA GLY A 195 -20.07 4.27 -7.54
C GLY A 195 -19.52 3.52 -8.75
N LEU A 196 -18.20 3.20 -8.77
CA LEU A 196 -17.59 2.52 -9.91
C LEU A 196 -18.07 1.08 -10.02
N THR A 197 -18.48 0.68 -11.21
CA THR A 197 -18.71 -0.71 -11.57
C THR A 197 -17.39 -1.44 -11.84
N VAL A 198 -17.40 -2.78 -11.78
CA VAL A 198 -16.22 -3.59 -12.10
C VAL A 198 -15.66 -3.28 -13.49
N ALA A 199 -16.53 -3.10 -14.49
CA ALA A 199 -16.12 -2.76 -15.86
C ALA A 199 -15.43 -1.38 -15.97
N GLN A 200 -15.79 -0.42 -15.12
CA GLN A 200 -15.15 0.90 -15.10
C GLN A 200 -13.77 0.87 -14.45
N LEU A 201 -13.50 -0.05 -13.52
CA LEU A 201 -12.20 -0.15 -12.86
C LEU A 201 -11.06 -0.38 -13.85
N ASP A 202 -11.29 -1.18 -14.91
CA ASP A 202 -10.25 -1.61 -15.84
C ASP A 202 -9.62 -0.48 -16.67
N HIS A 203 -10.34 0.62 -16.89
CA HIS A 203 -9.86 1.75 -17.70
C HIS A 203 -9.84 3.09 -16.98
N SER A 204 -10.45 3.17 -15.79
CA SER A 204 -10.46 4.43 -15.04
C SER A 204 -9.45 4.46 -13.88
N VAL A 205 -8.92 3.31 -13.48
CA VAL A 205 -8.02 3.19 -12.33
C VAL A 205 -6.60 2.88 -12.80
N VAL A 206 -5.66 3.74 -12.45
CA VAL A 206 -4.22 3.48 -12.53
C VAL A 206 -3.73 3.14 -11.13
N TYR A 207 -3.01 2.02 -11.00
CA TYR A 207 -2.32 1.65 -9.77
C TYR A 207 -0.82 1.77 -9.93
N VAL A 208 -0.12 2.32 -8.94
CA VAL A 208 1.36 2.34 -8.89
C VAL A 208 1.88 1.80 -7.57
N GLY A 209 2.91 0.95 -7.64
CA GLY A 209 3.57 0.30 -6.51
C GLY A 209 4.98 -0.15 -6.85
N ASP A 210 5.69 -0.76 -5.91
CA ASP A 210 7.11 -1.06 -6.04
C ASP A 210 7.51 -2.48 -5.63
N SER A 211 6.66 -3.22 -4.93
CA SER A 211 7.11 -4.42 -4.22
C SER A 211 6.13 -5.60 -4.31
N PRO A 212 6.51 -6.81 -3.85
CA PRO A 212 5.69 -8.02 -3.97
C PRO A 212 4.35 -7.96 -3.23
N ASN A 213 4.19 -7.10 -2.21
CA ASN A 213 2.91 -6.93 -1.54
C ASN A 213 1.86 -6.23 -2.43
N ASP A 214 2.29 -5.58 -3.54
CA ASP A 214 1.44 -4.94 -4.53
C ASP A 214 0.98 -5.89 -5.65
N GLU A 215 1.52 -7.10 -5.72
CA GLU A 215 1.18 -8.08 -6.75
C GLU A 215 -0.34 -8.30 -6.91
N PRO A 216 -1.16 -8.38 -5.84
CA PRO A 216 -2.61 -8.46 -5.97
C PRO A 216 -3.23 -7.24 -6.68
N MET A 217 -2.64 -6.05 -6.48
CA MET A 217 -3.08 -4.83 -7.15
C MET A 217 -2.67 -4.83 -8.63
N PHE A 218 -1.44 -5.27 -8.94
CA PHE A 218 -0.97 -5.42 -10.33
C PHE A 218 -1.83 -6.40 -11.12
N GLN A 219 -2.25 -7.51 -10.49
CA GLN A 219 -3.15 -8.47 -11.10
C GLN A 219 -4.55 -7.88 -11.33
N ALA A 220 -5.05 -7.10 -10.39
CA ALA A 220 -6.43 -6.64 -10.35
C ALA A 220 -6.71 -5.43 -11.26
N PHE A 221 -5.70 -4.59 -11.49
CA PHE A 221 -5.83 -3.35 -12.27
C PHE A 221 -4.99 -3.42 -13.55
N PRO A 222 -5.63 -3.48 -14.74
CA PRO A 222 -4.91 -3.58 -16.01
C PRO A 222 -3.95 -2.42 -16.30
N LEU A 223 -4.22 -1.23 -15.73
CA LEU A 223 -3.35 -0.06 -15.84
C LEU A 223 -2.40 0.01 -14.63
N SER A 224 -1.68 -1.10 -14.37
CA SER A 224 -0.74 -1.20 -13.26
C SER A 224 0.67 -0.76 -13.69
N VAL A 225 1.31 0.03 -12.84
CA VAL A 225 2.64 0.60 -13.05
C VAL A 225 3.55 0.21 -11.90
N GLY A 226 4.74 -0.27 -12.19
CA GLY A 226 5.79 -0.43 -11.21
C GLY A 226 6.78 0.73 -11.30
N VAL A 227 7.14 1.35 -10.17
CA VAL A 227 8.32 2.23 -10.15
C VAL A 227 9.59 1.40 -10.26
N ALA A 228 10.70 1.99 -10.78
CA ALA A 228 11.86 1.21 -11.23
C ALA A 228 12.50 0.30 -10.17
N ASN A 229 12.33 0.58 -8.87
CA ASN A 229 12.81 -0.28 -7.78
C ASN A 229 12.05 -1.61 -7.66
N VAL A 230 10.92 -1.81 -8.35
CA VAL A 230 10.27 -3.13 -8.47
C VAL A 230 11.09 -4.16 -9.27
N LYS A 231 12.03 -3.72 -10.11
CA LYS A 231 12.76 -4.57 -11.07
C LYS A 231 13.42 -5.81 -10.44
N PRO A 232 14.09 -5.75 -9.27
CA PRO A 232 14.69 -6.93 -8.64
C PRO A 232 13.66 -8.00 -8.26
N HIS A 233 12.39 -7.62 -8.06
CA HIS A 233 11.31 -8.50 -7.64
C HIS A 233 10.60 -9.17 -8.81
N LEU A 234 10.65 -8.61 -10.03
CA LEU A 234 9.93 -9.10 -11.20
C LEU A 234 10.12 -10.59 -11.49
N PRO A 235 11.34 -11.18 -11.37
CA PRO A 235 11.54 -12.61 -11.63
C PRO A 235 10.76 -13.53 -10.69
N HIS A 236 10.35 -13.02 -9.52
CA HIS A 236 9.67 -13.76 -8.47
C HIS A 236 8.16 -13.50 -8.42
N MET A 237 7.66 -12.55 -9.22
CA MET A 237 6.24 -12.21 -9.31
C MET A 237 5.52 -13.08 -10.35
N ARG A 238 4.34 -13.57 -10.00
CA ARG A 238 3.42 -14.25 -10.92
C ARG A 238 2.65 -13.24 -11.77
N HIS A 239 2.33 -12.09 -11.18
CA HIS A 239 1.57 -11.00 -11.78
C HIS A 239 2.36 -9.68 -11.67
N PRO A 240 3.40 -9.48 -12.49
CA PRO A 240 4.17 -8.24 -12.48
C PRO A 240 3.31 -7.05 -12.97
N PRO A 241 3.71 -5.80 -12.66
CA PRO A 241 3.04 -4.61 -13.21
C PRO A 241 3.12 -4.62 -14.74
N ARG A 242 2.10 -4.06 -15.38
CA ARG A 242 2.05 -4.00 -16.85
C ARG A 242 3.03 -3.00 -17.42
N PHE A 243 3.25 -1.88 -16.73
CA PHE A 243 4.15 -0.81 -17.17
C PHE A 243 5.22 -0.52 -16.11
N LEU A 244 6.36 0.01 -16.54
CA LEU A 244 7.46 0.41 -15.66
C LEU A 244 7.88 1.85 -15.93
N THR A 245 8.11 2.59 -14.84
CA THR A 245 8.80 3.87 -14.92
C THR A 245 10.30 3.68 -15.14
N THR A 246 10.96 4.72 -15.63
CA THR A 246 12.43 4.77 -15.74
C THR A 246 13.06 5.07 -14.40
N SER A 247 12.42 5.94 -13.62
CA SER A 247 12.87 6.40 -12.31
C SER A 247 12.31 5.51 -11.20
N ALA A 248 13.04 5.45 -10.08
CA ALA A 248 12.65 4.72 -8.88
C ALA A 248 11.89 5.63 -7.91
N GLU A 249 11.14 5.00 -6.99
CA GLU A 249 10.53 5.64 -5.82
C GLU A 249 9.71 6.89 -6.20
N ALA A 250 9.76 7.94 -5.37
CA ALA A 250 9.07 9.21 -5.58
C ALA A 250 9.28 9.82 -6.97
N LYS A 251 10.49 9.68 -7.54
CA LYS A 251 10.77 10.16 -8.91
C LYS A 251 10.00 9.37 -9.96
N GLY A 252 9.80 8.06 -9.76
CA GLY A 252 8.96 7.23 -10.61
C GLY A 252 7.48 7.63 -10.51
N PHE A 253 7.01 7.94 -9.32
CA PHE A 253 5.67 8.48 -9.12
C PHE A 253 5.47 9.82 -9.86
N VAL A 254 6.44 10.74 -9.76
CA VAL A 254 6.42 12.03 -10.49
C VAL A 254 6.41 11.80 -12.00
N GLU A 255 7.25 10.87 -12.50
CA GLU A 255 7.30 10.49 -13.92
C GLU A 255 5.94 10.01 -14.41
N LEU A 256 5.26 9.12 -13.65
CA LEU A 256 3.94 8.62 -13.98
C LEU A 256 2.91 9.76 -14.04
N VAL A 257 2.83 10.60 -13.01
CA VAL A 257 1.86 11.70 -12.96
C VAL A 257 2.06 12.68 -14.11
N ASN A 258 3.31 13.04 -14.40
CA ASN A 258 3.64 13.92 -15.53
C ASN A 258 3.20 13.31 -16.87
N HIS A 259 3.43 11.99 -17.04
CA HIS A 259 3.01 11.27 -18.23
C HIS A 259 1.49 11.25 -18.42
N LEU A 260 0.72 11.06 -17.33
CA LEU A 260 -0.74 10.99 -17.39
C LEU A 260 -1.42 12.36 -17.49
N LEU A 261 -0.72 13.46 -17.17
CA LEU A 261 -1.22 14.82 -17.26
C LEU A 261 -0.80 15.55 -18.55
N ALA A 262 0.10 14.96 -19.35
CA ALA A 262 0.54 15.52 -20.62
C ALA A 262 -0.56 15.44 -21.68
#